data_7eac101c61dafdc8ed86080b6d3813b8
#
_entry.id   7eac101c61dafdc8ed86080b6d3813b8
#
_cell.length_a   1.000
_cell.length_b   1.000
_cell.length_c   1.000
_cell.angle_alpha   90.00
_cell.angle_beta   90.00
_cell.angle_gamma   90.00
#
_symmetry.space_group_name_H-M   'P 1'
#
loop_
_entity.id
_entity.type
_entity.pdbx_description
1 polymer ?
#
loop_
_entity_poly.entity_id
_entity_poly.type
_entity_poly.pdbx_seq_one_letter_code
_entity_poly.pdbx_strand_id
1 'polypeptide(L)'
;MPFPRIVKAAPVRRDEILDAAQRLFAGNGYDATSVSQIIEAVGVSKGAFYHHFESKEDLIEALACRYARETAALADEVLADPTLDAFSKLVAFLGTMRRHKTETAAELRATFEPMFRPENLQLFERTQRAVADVVRPILTRIIVEGVAERTFDTPDPENAAETIMHLLTAHRELSAQLLMARDRLAFERISRVLLDKMTYLGTVIDRILGLPEGSIELADRSVLDALACGLDVPSSAA
;
A
#
# COMPACT_ATOMS: atom_id res chain seq x y z
N MET A 1 -25.63 39.29 5.66
CA MET A 1 -25.31 38.88 4.27
C MET A 1 -24.77 37.45 4.30
N PRO A 2 -25.42 36.43 3.73
CA PRO A 2 -24.82 35.10 3.65
C PRO A 2 -23.68 35.16 2.63
N PHE A 3 -22.51 34.65 3.04
CA PHE A 3 -21.35 34.49 2.14
C PHE A 3 -21.72 33.55 0.98
N PRO A 4 -21.29 33.84 -0.26
CA PRO A 4 -21.57 32.97 -1.38
C PRO A 4 -20.96 31.60 -1.12
N ARG A 5 -21.79 30.55 -1.16
CA ARG A 5 -21.38 29.14 -1.03
C ARG A 5 -20.55 28.81 -2.27
N ILE A 6 -19.22 28.78 -2.14
CA ILE A 6 -18.32 28.39 -3.23
C ILE A 6 -18.60 26.91 -3.50
N VAL A 7 -19.27 26.63 -4.62
CA VAL A 7 -19.46 25.27 -5.12
C VAL A 7 -18.16 24.85 -5.78
N LYS A 8 -17.32 24.09 -5.05
CA LYS A 8 -16.09 23.51 -5.60
C LYS A 8 -16.45 22.36 -6.55
N ALA A 9 -15.60 22.12 -7.55
CA ALA A 9 -15.76 20.98 -8.46
C ALA A 9 -15.75 19.63 -7.69
N ALA A 10 -16.53 18.66 -8.15
CA ALA A 10 -16.70 17.38 -7.47
C ALA A 10 -15.37 16.65 -7.17
N PRO A 11 -14.35 16.58 -8.07
CA PRO A 11 -13.05 15.98 -7.76
C PRO A 11 -12.34 16.64 -6.58
N VAL A 12 -12.30 17.99 -6.55
CA VAL A 12 -11.67 18.76 -5.47
C VAL A 12 -12.33 18.48 -4.12
N ARG A 13 -13.64 18.33 -4.11
CA ARG A 13 -14.39 18.04 -2.89
C ARG A 13 -14.13 16.61 -2.37
N ARG A 14 -13.98 15.66 -3.28
CA ARG A 14 -13.63 14.28 -2.93
C ARG A 14 -12.25 14.19 -2.27
N ASP A 15 -11.27 14.92 -2.80
CA ASP A 15 -9.91 14.95 -2.25
C ASP A 15 -9.87 15.65 -0.89
N GLU A 16 -10.62 16.73 -0.68
CA GLU A 16 -10.74 17.39 0.64
C GLU A 16 -11.30 16.43 1.71
N ILE A 17 -12.27 15.58 1.35
CA ILE A 17 -12.80 14.56 2.26
C ILE A 17 -11.75 13.51 2.58
N LEU A 18 -11.00 13.03 1.58
CA LEU A 18 -9.92 12.07 1.78
C LEU A 18 -8.79 12.64 2.65
N ASP A 19 -8.39 13.90 2.44
CA ASP A 19 -7.36 14.56 3.24
C ASP A 19 -7.78 14.69 4.71
N ALA A 20 -9.05 15.03 4.95
CA ALA A 20 -9.57 15.10 6.31
C ALA A 20 -9.64 13.72 6.97
N ALA A 21 -10.09 12.70 6.22
CA ALA A 21 -10.15 11.33 6.70
C ALA A 21 -8.75 10.81 7.07
N GLN A 22 -7.75 11.02 6.20
CA GLN A 22 -6.37 10.60 6.43
C GLN A 22 -5.79 11.25 7.70
N ARG A 23 -5.93 12.58 7.85
CA ARG A 23 -5.48 13.28 9.06
C ARG A 23 -6.16 12.77 10.33
N LEU A 24 -7.47 12.54 10.30
CA LEU A 24 -8.22 12.06 11.45
C LEU A 24 -7.88 10.60 11.79
N PHE A 25 -7.71 9.73 10.78
CA PHE A 25 -7.29 8.35 11.01
C PHE A 25 -5.86 8.29 11.58
N ALA A 26 -4.94 9.09 11.06
CA ALA A 26 -3.57 9.17 11.57
C ALA A 26 -3.50 9.73 13.00
N GLY A 27 -4.32 10.73 13.34
CA GLY A 27 -4.30 11.39 14.65
C GLY A 27 -5.10 10.68 15.73
N ASN A 28 -6.31 10.20 15.41
CA ASN A 28 -7.25 9.64 16.39
C ASN A 28 -7.37 8.10 16.29
N GLY A 29 -6.88 7.51 15.20
CA GLY A 29 -7.15 6.13 14.82
C GLY A 29 -8.47 5.98 14.07
N TYR A 30 -8.55 4.89 13.29
CA TYR A 30 -9.72 4.60 12.46
C TYR A 30 -11.01 4.44 13.29
N ASP A 31 -10.97 3.63 14.36
CA ASP A 31 -12.18 3.32 15.15
C ASP A 31 -12.77 4.55 15.86
N ALA A 32 -11.91 5.40 16.42
CA ALA A 32 -12.31 6.61 17.12
C ALA A 32 -12.77 7.74 16.18
N THR A 33 -12.55 7.59 14.86
CA THR A 33 -12.95 8.58 13.87
C THR A 33 -14.31 8.21 13.27
N SER A 34 -15.31 9.08 13.46
CA SER A 34 -16.64 8.93 12.87
C SER A 34 -16.77 9.70 11.55
N VAL A 35 -17.69 9.25 10.68
CA VAL A 35 -18.07 9.98 9.47
C VAL A 35 -18.53 11.42 9.78
N SER A 36 -19.21 11.63 10.92
CA SER A 36 -19.67 12.96 11.34
C SER A 36 -18.49 13.91 11.62
N GLN A 37 -17.43 13.43 12.25
CA GLN A 37 -16.20 14.22 12.48
C GLN A 37 -15.50 14.59 11.17
N ILE A 38 -15.50 13.68 10.18
CA ILE A 38 -14.92 13.96 8.85
C ILE A 38 -15.76 15.03 8.14
N ILE A 39 -17.09 14.91 8.15
CA ILE A 39 -18.02 15.88 7.58
C ILE A 39 -17.82 17.27 8.21
N GLU A 40 -17.68 17.33 9.53
CA GLU A 40 -17.44 18.56 10.28
C GLU A 40 -16.07 19.19 9.93
N ALA A 41 -15.02 18.36 9.89
CA ALA A 41 -13.66 18.81 9.57
C ALA A 41 -13.52 19.43 8.16
N VAL A 42 -14.32 18.92 7.20
CA VAL A 42 -14.34 19.46 5.81
C VAL A 42 -15.33 20.59 5.66
N GLY A 43 -16.32 20.71 6.56
CA GLY A 43 -17.40 21.69 6.45
C GLY A 43 -18.38 21.41 5.31
N VAL A 44 -18.64 20.13 5.02
CA VAL A 44 -19.60 19.70 3.98
C VAL A 44 -20.94 19.28 4.60
N SER A 45 -22.00 19.21 3.77
CA SER A 45 -23.25 18.61 4.21
C SER A 45 -23.14 17.07 4.22
N LYS A 46 -23.96 16.42 5.04
CA LYS A 46 -24.08 14.95 5.07
C LYS A 46 -24.39 14.39 3.69
N GLY A 47 -25.29 15.03 2.91
CA GLY A 47 -25.61 14.61 1.55
C GLY A 47 -24.41 14.74 0.59
N ALA A 48 -23.59 15.79 0.75
CA ALA A 48 -22.39 15.97 -0.08
C ALA A 48 -21.33 14.89 0.22
N PHE A 49 -21.18 14.48 1.47
CA PHE A 49 -20.33 13.35 1.84
C PHE A 49 -20.80 12.05 1.17
N TYR A 50 -22.07 11.68 1.40
CA TYR A 50 -22.64 10.44 0.87
C TYR A 50 -22.79 10.39 -0.66
N HIS A 51 -22.65 11.53 -1.33
CA HIS A 51 -22.50 11.57 -2.79
C HIS A 51 -21.14 11.03 -3.25
N HIS A 52 -20.10 11.11 -2.43
CA HIS A 52 -18.73 10.70 -2.77
C HIS A 52 -18.33 9.36 -2.14
N PHE A 53 -18.80 9.05 -0.93
CA PHE A 53 -18.42 7.89 -0.14
C PHE A 53 -19.63 7.34 0.61
N GLU A 54 -19.92 6.06 0.46
CA GLU A 54 -21.07 5.41 1.10
C GLU A 54 -20.75 5.03 2.55
N SER A 55 -19.47 4.79 2.86
CA SER A 55 -19.03 4.27 4.15
C SER A 55 -17.63 4.78 4.52
N LYS A 56 -17.21 4.48 5.74
CA LYS A 56 -15.85 4.72 6.23
C LYS A 56 -14.84 3.76 5.57
N GLU A 57 -15.30 2.59 5.21
CA GLU A 57 -14.54 1.57 4.47
C GLU A 57 -14.18 2.05 3.05
N ASP A 58 -15.09 2.78 2.38
CA ASP A 58 -14.82 3.38 1.05
C ASP A 58 -13.70 4.43 1.12
N LEU A 59 -13.56 5.12 2.26
CA LEU A 59 -12.43 6.02 2.47
C LEU A 59 -11.11 5.26 2.55
N ILE A 60 -11.04 4.12 3.25
CA ILE A 60 -9.85 3.28 3.32
C ILE A 60 -9.44 2.80 1.93
N GLU A 61 -10.39 2.29 1.15
CA GLU A 61 -10.14 1.84 -0.23
C GLU A 61 -9.63 2.99 -1.11
N ALA A 62 -10.28 4.15 -1.03
CA ALA A 62 -9.87 5.33 -1.79
C ALA A 62 -8.50 5.87 -1.37
N LEU A 63 -8.18 5.85 -0.07
CA LEU A 63 -6.86 6.22 0.46
C LEU A 63 -5.77 5.25 -0.02
N ALA A 64 -6.04 3.94 -0.02
CA ALA A 64 -5.09 2.96 -0.53
C ALA A 64 -4.84 3.12 -2.04
N CYS A 65 -5.90 3.38 -2.81
CA CYS A 65 -5.78 3.67 -4.25
C CYS A 65 -4.98 4.97 -4.50
N ARG A 66 -5.20 6.01 -3.69
CA ARG A 66 -4.43 7.26 -3.75
C ARG A 66 -2.96 7.01 -3.42
N TYR A 67 -2.68 6.31 -2.34
CA TYR A 67 -1.32 5.93 -1.97
C TYR A 67 -0.60 5.14 -3.08
N ALA A 68 -1.30 4.17 -3.70
CA ALA A 68 -0.72 3.42 -4.81
C ALA A 68 -0.38 4.29 -6.01
N ARG A 69 -1.25 5.27 -6.36
CA ARG A 69 -0.99 6.23 -7.45
C ARG A 69 0.17 7.17 -7.15
N GLU A 70 0.23 7.71 -5.93
CA GLU A 70 1.32 8.57 -5.49
C GLU A 70 2.66 7.82 -5.54
N THR A 71 2.68 6.58 -5.06
CA THR A 71 3.87 5.72 -5.13
C THR A 71 4.28 5.42 -6.57
N ALA A 72 3.30 5.14 -7.45
CA ALA A 72 3.56 4.89 -8.86
C ALA A 72 4.16 6.13 -9.56
N ALA A 73 3.61 7.31 -9.27
CA ALA A 73 4.09 8.58 -9.82
C ALA A 73 5.55 8.89 -9.42
N LEU A 74 6.00 8.46 -8.24
CA LEU A 74 7.40 8.58 -7.83
C LEU A 74 8.38 7.77 -8.70
N ALA A 75 7.88 6.77 -9.43
CA ALA A 75 8.67 5.95 -10.32
C ALA A 75 8.58 6.38 -11.81
N ASP A 76 7.73 7.36 -12.14
CA ASP A 76 7.43 7.72 -13.53
C ASP A 76 8.68 8.10 -14.34
N GLU A 77 9.61 8.87 -13.76
CA GLU A 77 10.86 9.28 -14.43
C GLU A 77 11.72 8.07 -14.78
N VAL A 78 11.89 7.14 -13.85
CA VAL A 78 12.67 5.91 -14.04
C VAL A 78 12.00 4.98 -15.05
N LEU A 79 10.67 4.85 -14.98
CA LEU A 79 9.91 4.02 -15.92
C LEU A 79 9.90 4.58 -17.34
N ALA A 80 10.06 5.90 -17.50
CA ALA A 80 10.13 6.57 -18.79
C ALA A 80 11.56 6.62 -19.38
N ASP A 81 12.59 6.27 -18.60
CA ASP A 81 13.98 6.34 -19.04
C ASP A 81 14.28 5.24 -20.11
N PRO A 82 14.56 5.63 -21.37
CA PRO A 82 14.83 4.67 -22.43
C PRO A 82 16.24 4.03 -22.35
N THR A 83 17.09 4.51 -21.43
CA THR A 83 18.44 3.96 -21.23
C THR A 83 18.47 2.79 -20.28
N LEU A 84 17.38 2.58 -19.52
CA LEU A 84 17.23 1.48 -18.57
C LEU A 84 16.53 0.30 -19.23
N ASP A 85 17.08 -0.90 -19.03
CA ASP A 85 16.42 -2.15 -19.39
C ASP A 85 15.24 -2.45 -18.45
N ALA A 86 14.39 -3.38 -18.84
CA ALA A 86 13.19 -3.74 -18.08
C ALA A 86 13.49 -4.27 -16.68
N PHE A 87 14.63 -4.99 -16.49
CA PHE A 87 15.04 -5.45 -15.17
C PHE A 87 15.40 -4.29 -14.26
N SER A 88 16.18 -3.34 -14.73
CA SER A 88 16.55 -2.13 -14.01
C SER A 88 15.31 -1.30 -13.62
N LYS A 89 14.35 -1.17 -14.55
CA LYS A 89 13.05 -0.53 -14.27
C LYS A 89 12.26 -1.25 -13.20
N LEU A 90 12.21 -2.59 -13.23
CA LEU A 90 11.51 -3.40 -12.24
C LEU A 90 12.13 -3.22 -10.83
N VAL A 91 13.46 -3.33 -10.74
CA VAL A 91 14.19 -3.15 -9.46
C VAL A 91 13.99 -1.73 -8.90
N ALA A 92 14.06 -0.71 -9.76
CA ALA A 92 13.86 0.67 -9.36
C ALA A 92 12.40 0.94 -8.91
N PHE A 93 11.42 0.37 -9.61
CA PHE A 93 10.01 0.46 -9.23
C PHE A 93 9.76 -0.17 -7.86
N LEU A 94 10.21 -1.42 -7.63
CA LEU A 94 10.09 -2.10 -6.35
C LEU A 94 10.84 -1.36 -5.23
N GLY A 95 12.03 -0.83 -5.52
CA GLY A 95 12.81 -0.02 -4.59
C GLY A 95 12.09 1.29 -4.20
N THR A 96 11.43 1.95 -5.15
CA THR A 96 10.63 3.15 -4.89
C THR A 96 9.42 2.82 -4.00
N MET A 97 8.71 1.72 -4.27
CA MET A 97 7.61 1.25 -3.43
C MET A 97 8.07 0.96 -1.99
N ARG A 98 9.22 0.29 -1.81
CA ARG A 98 9.78 0.01 -0.48
C ARG A 98 10.15 1.30 0.26
N ARG A 99 10.88 2.21 -0.39
CA ARG A 99 11.31 3.48 0.20
C ARG A 99 10.11 4.31 0.64
N HIS A 100 9.12 4.50 -0.23
CA HIS A 100 7.92 5.26 0.11
C HIS A 100 7.14 4.62 1.27
N LYS A 101 7.03 3.29 1.30
CA LYS A 101 6.44 2.55 2.41
C LYS A 101 7.20 2.74 3.73
N THR A 102 8.53 2.83 3.68
CA THR A 102 9.38 3.10 4.85
C THR A 102 9.14 4.52 5.38
N GLU A 103 9.15 5.50 4.48
CA GLU A 103 8.98 6.92 4.83
C GLU A 103 7.59 7.22 5.41
N THR A 104 6.57 6.51 4.97
CA THR A 104 5.17 6.70 5.39
C THR A 104 4.66 5.63 6.36
N ALA A 105 5.55 4.80 6.92
CA ALA A 105 5.19 3.59 7.68
C ALA A 105 4.23 3.86 8.86
N ALA A 106 4.45 4.93 9.63
CA ALA A 106 3.60 5.29 10.78
C ALA A 106 2.19 5.66 10.34
N GLU A 107 2.07 6.44 9.26
CA GLU A 107 0.78 6.86 8.69
C GLU A 107 0.04 5.66 8.08
N LEU A 108 0.74 4.80 7.33
CA LEU A 108 0.18 3.58 6.78
C LEU A 108 -0.36 2.66 7.87
N ARG A 109 0.39 2.49 8.97
CA ARG A 109 -0.05 1.69 10.11
C ARG A 109 -1.35 2.24 10.69
N ALA A 110 -1.41 3.54 11.00
CA ALA A 110 -2.57 4.18 11.60
C ALA A 110 -3.81 4.13 10.70
N THR A 111 -3.62 4.28 9.38
CA THR A 111 -4.72 4.35 8.40
C THR A 111 -5.22 2.96 8.00
N PHE A 112 -4.31 1.99 7.77
CA PHE A 112 -4.64 0.72 7.12
C PHE A 112 -4.66 -0.50 8.07
N GLU A 113 -4.25 -0.35 9.34
CA GLU A 113 -4.35 -1.45 10.32
C GLU A 113 -5.72 -2.13 10.31
N PRO A 114 -6.86 -1.39 10.25
CA PRO A 114 -8.18 -2.00 10.31
C PRO A 114 -8.47 -3.01 9.20
N MET A 115 -7.89 -2.83 8.00
CA MET A 115 -8.13 -3.76 6.89
C MET A 115 -7.50 -5.16 7.12
N PHE A 116 -6.52 -5.26 8.04
CA PHE A 116 -5.86 -6.52 8.33
C PHE A 116 -6.57 -7.34 9.42
N ARG A 117 -7.60 -6.80 10.08
CA ARG A 117 -8.37 -7.52 11.09
C ARG A 117 -9.12 -8.71 10.48
N PRO A 118 -9.29 -9.82 11.22
CA PRO A 118 -9.98 -11.01 10.70
C PRO A 118 -11.39 -10.72 10.19
N GLU A 119 -12.15 -9.88 10.90
CA GLU A 119 -13.52 -9.48 10.56
C GLU A 119 -13.63 -8.62 9.29
N ASN A 120 -12.53 -8.00 8.85
CA ASN A 120 -12.51 -7.04 7.73
C ASN A 120 -11.91 -7.66 6.45
N LEU A 121 -12.08 -8.96 6.23
CA LEU A 121 -11.55 -9.64 5.04
C LEU A 121 -12.05 -9.01 3.72
N GLN A 122 -13.33 -8.65 3.66
CA GLN A 122 -13.90 -8.01 2.46
C GLN A 122 -13.27 -6.64 2.18
N LEU A 123 -13.02 -5.85 3.24
CA LEU A 123 -12.32 -4.57 3.10
C LEU A 123 -10.90 -4.77 2.57
N PHE A 124 -10.18 -5.78 3.10
CA PHE A 124 -8.86 -6.13 2.59
C PHE A 124 -8.90 -6.48 1.09
N GLU A 125 -9.81 -7.36 0.67
CA GLU A 125 -9.94 -7.78 -0.72
C GLU A 125 -10.31 -6.63 -1.66
N ARG A 126 -11.24 -5.75 -1.26
CA ARG A 126 -11.59 -4.54 -2.01
C ARG A 126 -10.39 -3.60 -2.17
N THR A 127 -9.68 -3.36 -1.07
CA THR A 127 -8.49 -2.50 -1.06
C THR A 127 -7.38 -3.06 -1.94
N GLN A 128 -7.11 -4.37 -1.87
CA GLN A 128 -6.11 -5.02 -2.71
C GLN A 128 -6.48 -4.97 -4.19
N ARG A 129 -7.76 -5.13 -4.53
CA ARG A 129 -8.23 -4.98 -5.91
C ARG A 129 -8.01 -3.56 -6.43
N ALA A 130 -8.37 -2.55 -5.64
CA ALA A 130 -8.18 -1.15 -6.01
C ALA A 130 -6.68 -0.78 -6.20
N VAL A 131 -5.79 -1.34 -5.38
CA VAL A 131 -4.34 -1.20 -5.55
C VAL A 131 -3.85 -1.94 -6.79
N ALA A 132 -4.34 -3.16 -7.02
CA ALA A 132 -3.96 -3.96 -8.20
C ALA A 132 -4.35 -3.26 -9.52
N ASP A 133 -5.48 -2.57 -9.57
CA ASP A 133 -5.91 -1.80 -10.75
C ASP A 133 -4.93 -0.65 -11.11
N VAL A 134 -4.17 -0.16 -10.14
CA VAL A 134 -3.12 0.85 -10.36
C VAL A 134 -1.78 0.21 -10.72
N VAL A 135 -1.37 -0.82 -9.98
CA VAL A 135 -0.01 -1.38 -10.05
C VAL A 135 0.14 -2.40 -11.19
N ARG A 136 -0.88 -3.23 -11.43
CA ARG A 136 -0.82 -4.29 -12.44
C ARG A 136 -0.49 -3.78 -13.84
N PRO A 137 -1.11 -2.69 -14.37
CA PRO A 137 -0.75 -2.17 -15.71
C PRO A 137 0.71 -1.77 -15.83
N ILE A 138 1.31 -1.22 -14.76
CA ILE A 138 2.71 -0.83 -14.71
C ILE A 138 3.59 -2.08 -14.77
N LEU A 139 3.31 -3.05 -13.92
CA LEU A 139 4.04 -4.32 -13.87
C LEU A 139 3.95 -5.08 -15.20
N THR A 140 2.75 -5.18 -15.79
CA THR A 140 2.54 -5.80 -17.10
C THR A 140 3.41 -5.13 -18.17
N ARG A 141 3.44 -3.79 -18.22
CA ARG A 141 4.25 -3.04 -19.18
C ARG A 141 5.74 -3.38 -19.04
N ILE A 142 6.27 -3.38 -17.80
CA ILE A 142 7.68 -3.72 -17.54
C ILE A 142 7.97 -5.16 -17.97
N ILE A 143 7.07 -6.11 -17.69
CA ILE A 143 7.27 -7.51 -18.05
C ILE A 143 7.21 -7.71 -19.58
N VAL A 144 6.26 -7.06 -20.27
CA VAL A 144 6.18 -7.08 -21.75
C VAL A 144 7.46 -6.54 -22.38
N GLU A 145 7.97 -5.40 -21.87
CA GLU A 145 9.23 -4.80 -22.32
C GLU A 145 10.40 -5.78 -22.10
N GLY A 146 10.50 -6.41 -20.92
CA GLY A 146 11.57 -7.35 -20.61
C GLY A 146 11.54 -8.64 -21.44
N VAL A 147 10.36 -9.14 -21.80
CA VAL A 147 10.24 -10.28 -22.74
C VAL A 147 10.72 -9.87 -24.14
N ALA A 148 10.35 -8.66 -24.60
CA ALA A 148 10.82 -8.14 -25.88
C ALA A 148 12.35 -7.94 -25.92
N GLU A 149 12.94 -7.52 -24.82
CA GLU A 149 14.41 -7.36 -24.64
C GLU A 149 15.13 -8.69 -24.38
N ARG A 150 14.39 -9.78 -24.12
CA ARG A 150 14.93 -11.08 -23.67
C ARG A 150 15.61 -11.05 -22.30
N THR A 151 15.26 -10.07 -21.49
CA THR A 151 15.67 -9.94 -20.09
C THR A 151 14.81 -10.82 -19.20
N PHE A 152 13.54 -11.00 -19.57
CA PHE A 152 12.61 -11.91 -18.89
C PHE A 152 12.20 -13.07 -19.82
N ASP A 153 12.02 -14.25 -19.22
CA ASP A 153 11.53 -15.47 -19.90
C ASP A 153 10.27 -15.95 -19.21
N THR A 154 9.12 -15.46 -19.67
CA THR A 154 7.79 -15.88 -19.22
C THR A 154 6.88 -16.06 -20.42
N PRO A 155 6.05 -17.14 -20.45
CA PRO A 155 5.19 -17.45 -21.61
C PRO A 155 4.04 -16.45 -21.78
N ASP A 156 3.61 -15.79 -20.71
CA ASP A 156 2.47 -14.87 -20.70
C ASP A 156 2.72 -13.73 -19.72
N PRO A 157 3.14 -12.55 -20.21
CA PRO A 157 3.43 -11.39 -19.37
C PRO A 157 2.25 -10.87 -18.55
N GLU A 158 1.02 -10.94 -19.08
CA GLU A 158 -0.19 -10.48 -18.39
C GLU A 158 -0.53 -11.40 -17.21
N ASN A 159 -0.54 -12.72 -17.44
CA ASN A 159 -0.74 -13.71 -16.40
C ASN A 159 0.42 -13.73 -15.38
N ALA A 160 1.64 -13.46 -15.79
CA ALA A 160 2.77 -13.31 -14.89
C ALA A 160 2.57 -12.10 -13.95
N ALA A 161 2.17 -10.95 -14.48
CA ALA A 161 1.86 -9.76 -13.67
C ALA A 161 0.73 -10.01 -12.67
N GLU A 162 -0.36 -10.65 -13.11
CA GLU A 162 -1.49 -11.00 -12.26
C GLU A 162 -1.07 -11.97 -11.14
N THR A 163 -0.31 -13.01 -11.49
CA THR A 163 0.21 -13.99 -10.52
C THR A 163 1.12 -13.32 -9.49
N ILE A 164 2.01 -12.44 -9.91
CA ILE A 164 2.88 -11.66 -9.00
C ILE A 164 2.04 -10.81 -8.07
N MET A 165 1.01 -10.12 -8.57
CA MET A 165 0.10 -9.33 -7.71
C MET A 165 -0.59 -10.21 -6.65
N HIS A 166 -1.04 -11.40 -6.98
CA HIS A 166 -1.61 -12.34 -6.01
C HIS A 166 -0.58 -12.82 -4.97
N LEU A 167 0.65 -13.13 -5.40
CA LEU A 167 1.73 -13.50 -4.48
C LEU A 167 2.04 -12.40 -3.47
N LEU A 168 1.98 -11.14 -3.89
CA LEU A 168 2.20 -9.99 -3.00
C LEU A 168 1.12 -9.83 -1.93
N THR A 169 -0.02 -10.50 -2.03
CA THR A 169 -1.06 -10.54 -0.97
C THR A 169 -0.93 -11.72 -0.02
N ALA A 170 -0.08 -12.71 -0.33
CA ALA A 170 0.05 -13.97 0.40
C ALA A 170 0.61 -13.83 1.84
N HIS A 171 1.02 -12.63 2.24
CA HIS A 171 1.54 -12.34 3.58
C HIS A 171 0.53 -11.65 4.51
N ARG A 172 -0.76 -11.55 4.13
CA ARG A 172 -1.81 -10.83 4.88
C ARG A 172 -1.85 -11.20 6.36
N GLU A 173 -1.85 -12.50 6.67
CA GLU A 173 -1.95 -12.96 8.06
C GLU A 173 -0.72 -12.56 8.89
N LEU A 174 0.48 -12.67 8.34
CA LEU A 174 1.72 -12.22 9.01
C LEU A 174 1.71 -10.70 9.19
N SER A 175 1.24 -9.94 8.21
CA SER A 175 1.09 -8.48 8.33
C SER A 175 0.06 -8.11 9.41
N ALA A 176 -1.07 -8.84 9.50
CA ALA A 176 -2.04 -8.64 10.55
C ALA A 176 -1.43 -8.88 11.95
N GLN A 177 -0.74 -10.01 12.13
CA GLN A 177 -0.05 -10.34 13.38
C GLN A 177 1.02 -9.29 13.73
N LEU A 178 1.78 -8.79 12.73
CA LEU A 178 2.80 -7.78 12.92
C LEU A 178 2.19 -6.45 13.41
N LEU A 179 1.13 -5.99 12.76
CA LEU A 179 0.46 -4.73 13.11
C LEU A 179 -0.25 -4.79 14.47
N MET A 180 -0.69 -5.98 14.88
CA MET A 180 -1.33 -6.23 16.18
C MET A 180 -0.33 -6.56 17.30
N ALA A 181 0.97 -6.66 17.00
CA ALA A 181 1.98 -6.92 18.01
C ALA A 181 2.00 -5.81 19.06
N ARG A 182 1.91 -6.19 20.34
CA ARG A 182 1.82 -5.25 21.47
C ARG A 182 3.17 -4.94 22.11
N ASP A 183 4.16 -5.77 21.84
CA ASP A 183 5.51 -5.62 22.37
C ASP A 183 6.56 -5.89 21.29
N ARG A 184 7.76 -5.40 21.55
CA ARG A 184 8.88 -5.47 20.61
C ARG A 184 9.33 -6.90 20.33
N LEU A 185 9.26 -7.80 21.30
CA LEU A 185 9.71 -9.19 21.14
C LEU A 185 8.80 -9.96 20.18
N ALA A 186 7.47 -9.82 20.35
CA ALA A 186 6.49 -10.39 19.43
C ALA A 186 6.65 -9.80 18.02
N PHE A 187 6.82 -8.49 17.91
CA PHE A 187 7.07 -7.80 16.64
C PHE A 187 8.32 -8.34 15.92
N GLU A 188 9.45 -8.44 16.60
CA GLU A 188 10.72 -8.94 16.05
C GLU A 188 10.62 -10.40 15.57
N ARG A 189 9.91 -11.25 16.33
CA ARG A 189 9.68 -12.65 15.95
C ARG A 189 8.86 -12.75 14.66
N ILE A 190 7.76 -12.00 14.57
CA ILE A 190 6.88 -12.00 13.40
C ILE A 190 7.61 -11.36 12.20
N SER A 191 8.37 -10.30 12.42
CA SER A 191 9.18 -9.63 11.40
C SER A 191 10.16 -10.58 10.72
N ARG A 192 10.81 -11.46 11.49
CA ARG A 192 11.72 -12.45 10.92
C ARG A 192 10.99 -13.41 9.98
N VAL A 193 9.85 -13.98 10.45
CA VAL A 193 9.03 -14.88 9.63
C VAL A 193 8.51 -14.18 8.37
N LEU A 194 8.14 -12.91 8.49
CA LEU A 194 7.68 -12.12 7.34
C LEU A 194 8.81 -11.89 6.33
N LEU A 195 10.02 -11.53 6.78
CA LEU A 195 11.19 -11.37 5.91
C LEU A 195 11.53 -12.67 5.18
N ASP A 196 11.57 -13.80 5.88
CA ASP A 196 11.81 -15.12 5.27
C ASP A 196 10.75 -15.42 4.20
N LYS A 197 9.49 -15.12 4.48
CA LYS A 197 8.39 -15.27 3.52
C LYS A 197 8.57 -14.37 2.30
N MET A 198 8.93 -13.11 2.49
CA MET A 198 9.13 -12.15 1.40
C MET A 198 10.34 -12.54 0.54
N THR A 199 11.43 -13.02 1.14
CA THR A 199 12.60 -13.57 0.43
C THR A 199 12.18 -14.76 -0.44
N TYR A 200 11.41 -15.70 0.12
CA TYR A 200 10.89 -16.83 -0.66
C TYR A 200 10.00 -16.39 -1.82
N LEU A 201 9.12 -15.40 -1.60
CA LEU A 201 8.28 -14.85 -2.67
C LEU A 201 9.11 -14.17 -3.77
N GLY A 202 10.19 -13.47 -3.41
CA GLY A 202 11.16 -12.93 -4.37
C GLY A 202 11.74 -14.03 -5.27
N THR A 203 12.21 -15.13 -4.68
CA THR A 203 12.70 -16.30 -5.43
C THR A 203 11.62 -16.91 -6.35
N VAL A 204 10.35 -16.93 -5.93
CA VAL A 204 9.26 -17.41 -6.79
C VAL A 204 9.05 -16.48 -7.97
N ILE A 205 9.11 -15.16 -7.75
CA ILE A 205 9.00 -14.15 -8.82
C ILE A 205 10.19 -14.27 -9.79
N ASP A 206 11.42 -14.47 -9.29
CA ASP A 206 12.58 -14.72 -10.13
C ASP A 206 12.31 -15.87 -11.11
N ARG A 207 11.75 -16.99 -10.62
CA ARG A 207 11.40 -18.15 -11.46
C ARG A 207 10.28 -17.87 -12.46
N ILE A 208 9.27 -17.07 -12.08
CA ILE A 208 8.18 -16.66 -12.99
C ILE A 208 8.74 -15.83 -14.15
N LEU A 209 9.75 -14.99 -13.89
CA LEU A 209 10.35 -14.10 -14.87
C LEU A 209 11.61 -14.67 -15.55
N GLY A 210 12.03 -15.90 -15.19
CA GLY A 210 13.25 -16.52 -15.73
C GLY A 210 14.53 -15.85 -15.26
N LEU A 211 14.51 -15.21 -14.09
CA LEU A 211 15.66 -14.51 -13.50
C LEU A 211 16.53 -15.43 -12.63
N PRO A 212 17.81 -15.11 -12.43
CA PRO A 212 18.63 -15.76 -11.41
C PRO A 212 18.03 -15.59 -10.01
N GLU A 213 18.17 -16.61 -9.16
CA GLU A 213 17.68 -16.57 -7.80
C GLU A 213 18.32 -15.42 -7.00
N GLY A 214 17.50 -14.65 -6.28
CA GLY A 214 17.93 -13.48 -5.51
C GLY A 214 17.98 -12.17 -6.30
N SER A 215 17.46 -12.15 -7.54
CA SER A 215 17.38 -10.93 -8.35
C SER A 215 16.32 -9.96 -7.81
N ILE A 216 15.23 -10.47 -7.28
CA ILE A 216 14.10 -9.67 -6.78
C ILE A 216 14.08 -9.65 -5.26
N GLU A 217 14.27 -8.45 -4.69
CA GLU A 217 14.15 -8.19 -3.27
C GLU A 217 12.83 -7.45 -2.97
N LEU A 218 11.88 -8.13 -2.34
CA LEU A 218 10.55 -7.59 -2.05
C LEU A 218 10.48 -6.79 -0.75
N ALA A 219 11.29 -7.12 0.23
CA ALA A 219 11.34 -6.45 1.52
C ALA A 219 12.75 -6.48 2.10
N ASP A 220 13.10 -5.43 2.80
CA ASP A 220 14.26 -5.34 3.66
C ASP A 220 13.84 -4.99 5.10
N ARG A 221 14.81 -4.91 5.98
CA ARG A 221 14.55 -4.62 7.39
C ARG A 221 14.10 -3.18 7.64
N SER A 222 14.39 -2.24 6.75
CA SER A 222 14.10 -0.81 6.94
C SER A 222 12.61 -0.52 7.11
N VAL A 223 11.76 -1.17 6.32
CA VAL A 223 10.29 -1.05 6.44
C VAL A 223 9.80 -1.53 7.80
N LEU A 224 10.34 -2.66 8.27
CA LEU A 224 9.96 -3.26 9.55
C LEU A 224 10.44 -2.41 10.74
N ASP A 225 11.66 -1.90 10.68
CA ASP A 225 12.21 -1.01 11.70
C ASP A 225 11.41 0.30 11.77
N ALA A 226 10.97 0.84 10.64
CA ALA A 226 10.09 2.01 10.60
C ALA A 226 8.69 1.72 11.21
N LEU A 227 8.13 0.54 10.97
CA LEU A 227 6.87 0.10 11.58
C LEU A 227 6.99 -0.19 13.07
N ALA A 228 8.18 -0.54 13.56
CA ALA A 228 8.45 -0.77 14.98
C ALA A 228 8.56 0.51 15.80
N CYS A 229 8.73 1.67 15.16
CA CYS A 229 8.79 2.96 15.84
C CYS A 229 7.52 3.18 16.69
N GLY A 230 7.73 3.34 18.02
CA GLY A 230 6.61 3.53 18.97
C GLY A 230 6.12 2.27 19.68
N LEU A 231 6.71 1.10 19.40
CA LEU A 231 6.51 -0.08 20.24
C LEU A 231 7.41 0.03 21.47
N ASP A 232 6.79 0.05 22.66
CA ASP A 232 7.54 0.07 23.92
C ASP A 232 8.41 -1.19 24.07
N VAL A 233 9.65 -1.00 24.46
CA VAL A 233 10.46 -2.09 25.02
C VAL A 233 9.78 -2.44 26.35
N PRO A 234 9.35 -3.71 26.57
CA PRO A 234 8.79 -4.06 27.87
C PRO A 234 9.79 -3.67 28.94
N SER A 235 9.37 -2.76 29.84
CA SER A 235 10.13 -2.44 31.04
C SER A 235 10.43 -3.77 31.72
N SER A 236 11.68 -4.16 31.80
CA SER A 236 12.09 -5.31 32.56
C SER A 236 11.66 -5.05 34.01
N ALA A 237 10.52 -5.66 34.38
CA ALA A 237 10.11 -5.70 35.77
C ALA A 237 11.21 -6.42 36.53
N ALA A 238 11.87 -5.66 37.40
CA ALA A 238 12.84 -6.14 38.39
C ALA A 238 12.14 -7.04 39.41
#